data_d7162063a382bd3c510d2bf5631a9d61
#
_entry.id   d7162063a382bd3c510d2bf5631a9d61
#
_cell.length_a   1.000
_cell.length_b   1.000
_cell.length_c   1.000
_cell.angle_alpha   90.00
_cell.angle_beta   90.00
_cell.angle_gamma   90.00
#
_symmetry.space_group_name_H-M   'P 1'
#
loop_
_entity.id
_entity.type
_entity.pdbx_description
1 polymer ?
#
loop_
_entity_poly.entity_id
_entity_poly.type
_entity_poly.pdbx_seq_one_letter_code
_entity_poly.pdbx_strand_id
1 'polypeptide(L)'
;MSLSPDEIGTTKSKHAGGTAQPQHENSTEEPEGNPTAMHGFKLWAIFIGICFGAFLMSLDIFVIATAIPSITSDFKDTSQLAWYPAAYSLTTCALTPLAGKLSVTFPLRWIYIIFFSIFMIGSLICGFAPNSNSFIAGRAVAGIGASGVASGGFIIVLTVASDKAKPLLMGICSSCFAMGLILAPVIGGAFTQKATWRWCFWVNLPPGAVTLVAMFLFFTPPSIQRDRTALQRIRNLDLIGCAIFIPAIFMLLLAMMWGGTEKPWGSATIIGLFVGSGVMLILFVIWEHFKGDDAMIPENLITRRTVAFSVFFSFCHFGSLGILNYYLPEWFQAVEGVSPLESGTRILASVLAQIVGTLSSGILARKLNFYNPWLFAGPLFMCTAAALYTQFTPYNTPSSHWIGFQVIQGLGVGMAQQMPSLIVQLAVHDKAELMPAAVSLNLFFQYLGATVTQVIGGIVFRSILGKTLDDHGLSATQIALLSAAGTANIREITNANFPRLLRPVLESYNKAITSTFFVAVGTTSAAFCFAFGVKWTRIHAVKSTDPEAEEVEQK
;
A
#
# COMPACT_ATOMS: atom_id res chain seq x y z
N MET A 1 -62.09 36.96 -48.13
CA MET A 1 -61.61 37.96 -49.08
C MET A 1 -60.18 37.56 -49.36
N SER A 2 -59.93 36.66 -50.33
CA SER A 2 -59.62 36.96 -51.78
C SER A 2 -58.25 37.66 -51.86
N LEU A 3 -57.25 37.23 -52.53
CA LEU A 3 -56.98 36.42 -53.69
C LEU A 3 -55.45 36.20 -53.81
N SER A 4 -55.05 35.09 -54.38
CA SER A 4 -53.77 34.78 -55.07
C SER A 4 -53.75 35.52 -56.46
N PRO A 5 -52.86 35.21 -57.45
CA PRO A 5 -51.61 34.47 -57.57
C PRO A 5 -50.55 35.08 -58.52
N ASP A 6 -49.48 34.26 -58.91
CA ASP A 6 -48.68 34.24 -60.17
C ASP A 6 -47.56 35.32 -60.33
N GLU A 7 -46.37 34.99 -60.82
CA GLU A 7 -45.85 34.41 -62.06
C GLU A 7 -44.38 34.10 -62.03
N ILE A 8 -43.95 32.95 -62.37
CA ILE A 8 -43.18 32.42 -63.52
C ILE A 8 -42.11 33.34 -64.11
N GLY A 9 -40.88 32.83 -64.09
CA GLY A 9 -39.77 33.36 -64.83
C GLY A 9 -38.54 32.39 -64.91
N THR A 10 -38.62 31.50 -65.90
CA THR A 10 -37.55 30.62 -66.37
C THR A 10 -36.45 31.38 -67.09
N THR A 11 -35.19 31.06 -66.81
CA THR A 11 -34.15 31.10 -67.87
C THR A 11 -33.01 30.10 -67.59
N LYS A 12 -32.80 29.26 -68.61
CA LYS A 12 -31.67 28.33 -68.77
C LYS A 12 -30.38 29.08 -69.14
N SER A 13 -29.20 28.66 -68.68
CA SER A 13 -28.02 28.54 -69.53
C SER A 13 -26.84 27.82 -68.82
N LYS A 14 -26.52 26.65 -69.32
CA LYS A 14 -25.28 26.07 -69.88
C LYS A 14 -24.01 26.03 -69.05
N HIS A 15 -23.61 24.77 -68.79
CA HIS A 15 -22.27 24.13 -68.90
C HIS A 15 -20.99 24.93 -68.70
N ALA A 16 -20.19 24.50 -67.68
CA ALA A 16 -18.79 24.16 -67.90
C ALA A 16 -18.34 23.17 -66.79
N GLY A 17 -17.75 22.06 -67.22
CA GLY A 17 -17.28 21.01 -66.34
C GLY A 17 -15.99 21.42 -65.65
N GLY A 18 -15.87 21.00 -64.39
CA GLY A 18 -14.68 21.03 -63.58
C GLY A 18 -14.70 19.82 -62.67
N THR A 19 -13.88 18.83 -63.01
CA THR A 19 -13.59 17.65 -62.21
C THR A 19 -13.01 18.08 -60.88
N ALA A 20 -13.81 18.11 -59.81
CA ALA A 20 -13.31 18.22 -58.44
C ALA A 20 -12.93 16.82 -57.99
N GLN A 21 -11.63 16.58 -57.81
CA GLN A 21 -11.09 15.47 -57.01
C GLN A 21 -11.58 15.59 -55.57
N PRO A 22 -11.98 14.48 -54.91
CA PRO A 22 -12.22 14.52 -53.48
C PRO A 22 -10.84 14.69 -52.80
N GLN A 23 -10.65 15.83 -52.18
CA GLN A 23 -9.58 15.98 -51.16
C GLN A 23 -9.92 15.02 -50.04
N HIS A 24 -9.12 13.94 -49.94
CA HIS A 24 -8.96 13.21 -48.69
C HIS A 24 -8.34 14.19 -47.65
N GLU A 25 -9.20 14.88 -46.92
CA GLU A 25 -8.80 15.38 -45.61
C GLU A 25 -8.45 14.16 -44.75
N ASN A 26 -7.15 13.89 -44.66
CA ASN A 26 -6.57 13.11 -43.61
C ASN A 26 -6.80 13.90 -42.29
N SER A 27 -8.00 13.87 -41.77
CA SER A 27 -8.24 14.11 -40.36
C SER A 27 -7.60 12.93 -39.62
N THR A 28 -6.31 13.07 -39.26
CA THR A 28 -5.75 12.36 -38.14
C THR A 28 -6.59 12.73 -36.93
N GLU A 29 -7.64 11.95 -36.67
CA GLU A 29 -8.32 11.95 -35.38
C GLU A 29 -7.24 11.64 -34.33
N GLU A 30 -6.70 12.66 -33.70
CA GLU A 30 -5.99 12.53 -32.44
C GLU A 30 -6.99 11.86 -31.48
N PRO A 31 -6.62 10.75 -30.86
CA PRO A 31 -7.52 10.11 -29.91
C PRO A 31 -7.77 11.12 -28.78
N GLU A 32 -9.01 11.55 -28.58
CA GLU A 32 -9.45 12.35 -27.44
C GLU A 32 -9.00 11.67 -26.14
N GLY A 33 -7.78 11.99 -25.73
CA GLY A 33 -7.18 11.57 -24.48
C GLY A 33 -7.74 12.40 -23.33
N ASN A 34 -7.69 11.89 -22.12
CA ASN A 34 -7.95 12.64 -20.90
C ASN A 34 -7.35 14.05 -21.04
N PRO A 35 -8.15 15.13 -21.03
CA PRO A 35 -7.66 16.49 -21.29
C PRO A 35 -6.62 16.97 -20.28
N THR A 36 -6.44 16.22 -19.18
CA THR A 36 -5.44 16.49 -18.14
C THR A 36 -4.18 15.63 -18.29
N ALA A 37 -4.11 14.72 -19.28
CA ALA A 37 -2.95 13.87 -19.50
C ALA A 37 -1.74 14.71 -19.91
N MET A 38 -0.69 14.66 -19.10
CA MET A 38 0.58 15.30 -19.42
C MET A 38 1.39 14.42 -20.38
N HIS A 39 2.19 15.05 -21.24
CA HIS A 39 3.02 14.35 -22.22
C HIS A 39 4.49 14.85 -22.16
N GLY A 40 5.41 14.02 -22.66
CA GLY A 40 6.80 14.39 -22.81
C GLY A 40 7.60 14.43 -21.50
N PHE A 41 8.63 15.28 -21.48
CA PHE A 41 9.61 15.36 -20.39
C PHE A 41 8.97 15.66 -19.02
N LYS A 42 7.95 16.51 -18.96
CA LYS A 42 7.29 16.86 -17.68
C LYS A 42 6.63 15.66 -17.02
N LEU A 43 5.92 14.82 -17.79
CA LEU A 43 5.31 13.59 -17.26
C LEU A 43 6.38 12.67 -16.65
N TRP A 44 7.47 12.43 -17.39
CA TRP A 44 8.53 11.55 -16.91
C TRP A 44 9.27 12.11 -15.69
N ALA A 45 9.53 13.42 -15.63
CA ALA A 45 10.16 14.04 -14.47
C ALA A 45 9.30 13.88 -13.20
N ILE A 46 7.99 14.12 -13.31
CA ILE A 46 7.04 13.91 -12.20
C ILE A 46 6.98 12.43 -11.82
N PHE A 47 6.84 11.57 -12.81
CA PHE A 47 6.70 10.13 -12.58
C PHE A 47 7.94 9.51 -11.92
N ILE A 48 9.14 9.89 -12.36
CA ILE A 48 10.40 9.47 -11.73
C ILE A 48 10.45 9.97 -10.28
N GLY A 49 10.02 11.20 -10.00
CA GLY A 49 9.93 11.71 -8.64
C GLY A 49 8.99 10.87 -7.76
N ILE A 50 7.83 10.45 -8.29
CA ILE A 50 6.91 9.56 -7.55
C ILE A 50 7.54 8.19 -7.32
N CYS A 51 8.22 7.64 -8.31
CA CYS A 51 8.95 6.37 -8.18
C CYS A 51 10.04 6.44 -7.11
N PHE A 52 10.81 7.54 -7.06
CA PHE A 52 11.75 7.78 -5.95
C PHE A 52 11.03 7.88 -4.61
N GLY A 53 9.89 8.57 -4.53
CA GLY A 53 9.08 8.64 -3.32
C GLY A 53 8.67 7.25 -2.82
N ALA A 54 8.14 6.40 -3.71
CA ALA A 54 7.76 5.03 -3.39
C ALA A 54 8.97 4.17 -2.94
N PHE A 55 10.11 4.30 -3.63
CA PHE A 55 11.35 3.62 -3.27
C PHE A 55 11.86 4.04 -1.90
N LEU A 56 11.93 5.36 -1.62
CA LEU A 56 12.43 5.89 -0.35
C LEU A 56 11.54 5.51 0.83
N MET A 57 10.22 5.53 0.65
CA MET A 57 9.29 5.04 1.68
C MET A 57 9.53 3.57 2.01
N SER A 58 9.69 2.73 1.00
CA SER A 58 9.96 1.32 1.19
C SER A 58 11.32 1.09 1.85
N LEU A 59 12.35 1.79 1.39
CA LEU A 59 13.69 1.74 1.98
C LEU A 59 13.63 2.11 3.47
N ASP A 60 12.95 3.20 3.82
CA ASP A 60 12.83 3.71 5.20
C ASP A 60 12.08 2.73 6.13
N ILE A 61 11.07 2.02 5.60
CA ILE A 61 10.32 1.00 6.35
C ILE A 61 11.22 -0.20 6.68
N PHE A 62 11.96 -0.70 5.69
CA PHE A 62 12.64 -2.00 5.82
C PHE A 62 14.10 -1.90 6.28
N VAL A 63 14.78 -0.75 6.10
CA VAL A 63 16.15 -0.55 6.54
C VAL A 63 16.31 -0.63 8.07
N ILE A 64 15.24 -0.32 8.79
CA ILE A 64 15.24 -0.33 10.26
C ILE A 64 15.57 -1.71 10.82
N ALA A 65 15.11 -2.79 10.18
CA ALA A 65 15.35 -4.15 10.65
C ALA A 65 16.85 -4.49 10.78
N THR A 66 17.69 -3.97 9.88
CA THR A 66 19.14 -4.14 9.92
C THR A 66 19.85 -3.11 10.80
N ALA A 67 19.23 -1.96 11.03
CA ALA A 67 19.79 -0.88 11.84
C ALA A 67 19.52 -1.06 13.36
N ILE A 68 18.48 -1.79 13.75
CA ILE A 68 18.05 -2.00 15.15
C ILE A 68 19.19 -2.38 16.08
N PRO A 69 20.05 -3.38 15.82
CA PRO A 69 21.12 -3.76 16.74
C PRO A 69 22.10 -2.61 17.00
N SER A 70 22.44 -1.85 15.96
CA SER A 70 23.35 -0.70 16.08
C SER A 70 22.70 0.47 16.82
N ILE A 71 21.40 0.72 16.59
CA ILE A 71 20.63 1.77 17.27
C ILE A 71 20.51 1.47 18.77
N THR A 72 20.14 0.23 19.12
CA THR A 72 19.99 -0.18 20.53
C THR A 72 21.31 -0.20 21.29
N SER A 73 22.41 -0.56 20.62
CA SER A 73 23.75 -0.48 21.19
C SER A 73 24.16 0.97 21.45
N ASP A 74 23.87 1.89 20.56
CA ASP A 74 24.20 3.31 20.68
C ASP A 74 23.37 4.00 21.79
N PHE A 75 22.06 3.76 21.83
CA PHE A 75 21.17 4.32 22.83
C PHE A 75 21.20 3.58 24.18
N LYS A 76 21.76 2.37 24.25
CA LYS A 76 21.79 1.48 25.43
C LYS A 76 20.38 1.23 26.01
N ASP A 77 19.38 1.19 25.13
CA ASP A 77 17.97 1.03 25.48
C ASP A 77 17.30 0.03 24.53
N THR A 78 16.85 -1.08 25.09
CA THR A 78 16.11 -2.13 24.37
C THR A 78 14.61 -2.13 24.71
N SER A 79 14.20 -1.34 25.72
CA SER A 79 12.81 -1.35 26.20
C SER A 79 11.81 -0.79 25.18
N GLN A 80 12.28 0.08 24.28
CA GLN A 80 11.46 0.76 23.30
C GLN A 80 11.58 0.20 21.87
N LEU A 81 12.19 -0.96 21.71
CA LEU A 81 12.51 -1.58 20.42
C LEU A 81 11.29 -1.71 19.50
N ALA A 82 10.16 -2.14 20.06
CA ALA A 82 8.91 -2.32 19.32
C ALA A 82 8.36 -1.01 18.74
N TRP A 83 8.66 0.13 19.36
CA TRP A 83 8.21 1.43 18.94
C TRP A 83 8.90 1.96 17.69
N TYR A 84 10.11 1.51 17.37
CA TYR A 84 10.89 2.02 16.24
C TYR A 84 10.19 1.82 14.89
N PRO A 85 9.69 0.63 14.53
CA PRO A 85 8.87 0.44 13.33
C PRO A 85 7.42 0.86 13.54
N ALA A 86 6.88 0.70 14.75
CA ALA A 86 5.46 0.89 15.03
C ALA A 86 5.02 2.35 14.93
N ALA A 87 5.82 3.29 15.46
CA ALA A 87 5.47 4.71 15.42
C ALA A 87 5.24 5.20 13.98
N TYR A 88 6.04 4.75 13.04
CA TYR A 88 5.87 5.04 11.61
C TYR A 88 4.57 4.43 11.06
N SER A 89 4.35 3.14 11.29
CA SER A 89 3.19 2.42 10.76
C SER A 89 1.87 2.94 11.33
N LEU A 90 1.84 3.24 12.64
CA LEU A 90 0.68 3.82 13.33
C LEU A 90 0.27 5.15 12.70
N THR A 91 1.23 6.09 12.58
CA THR A 91 0.95 7.41 12.03
C THR A 91 0.60 7.35 10.55
N THR A 92 1.27 6.51 9.76
CA THR A 92 0.94 6.31 8.34
C THR A 92 -0.48 5.79 8.18
N CYS A 93 -0.87 4.74 8.92
CA CYS A 93 -2.18 4.15 8.83
C CYS A 93 -3.28 5.16 9.24
N ALA A 94 -3.15 5.76 10.43
CA ALA A 94 -4.20 6.64 10.98
C ALA A 94 -4.41 7.93 10.17
N LEU A 95 -3.37 8.45 9.49
CA LEU A 95 -3.44 9.73 8.78
C LEU A 95 -3.69 9.58 7.27
N THR A 96 -3.65 8.37 6.71
CA THR A 96 -3.89 8.16 5.27
C THR A 96 -5.26 8.69 4.80
N PRO A 97 -6.40 8.49 5.50
CA PRO A 97 -7.68 9.06 5.08
C PRO A 97 -7.69 10.61 5.13
N LEU A 98 -7.04 11.20 6.14
CA LEU A 98 -6.88 12.66 6.23
C LEU A 98 -6.06 13.20 5.05
N ALA A 99 -4.96 12.53 4.67
CA ALA A 99 -4.16 12.91 3.50
C ALA A 99 -4.99 12.91 2.21
N GLY A 100 -5.90 11.93 2.07
CA GLY A 100 -6.88 11.88 0.98
C GLY A 100 -7.83 13.07 0.99
N LYS A 101 -8.44 13.38 2.14
CA LYS A 101 -9.35 14.55 2.27
C LYS A 101 -8.65 15.87 1.98
N LEU A 102 -7.40 16.02 2.44
CA LEU A 102 -6.58 17.20 2.12
C LEU A 102 -6.30 17.31 0.62
N SER A 103 -6.08 16.19 -0.07
CA SER A 103 -5.85 16.14 -1.52
C SER A 103 -7.09 16.50 -2.35
N VAL A 104 -8.31 16.31 -1.79
CA VAL A 104 -9.57 16.78 -2.39
C VAL A 104 -9.74 18.29 -2.18
N THR A 105 -9.34 18.78 -1.01
CA THR A 105 -9.66 20.13 -0.55
C THR A 105 -8.66 21.18 -1.03
N PHE A 106 -7.40 20.81 -1.13
CA PHE A 106 -6.29 21.69 -1.50
C PHE A 106 -5.61 21.26 -2.81
N PRO A 107 -4.86 22.15 -3.48
CA PRO A 107 -4.11 21.79 -4.69
C PRO A 107 -3.15 20.63 -4.41
N LEU A 108 -3.30 19.54 -5.13
CA LEU A 108 -2.58 18.27 -4.95
C LEU A 108 -1.05 18.47 -4.93
N ARG A 109 -0.52 19.42 -5.73
CA ARG A 109 0.90 19.78 -5.76
C ARG A 109 1.43 20.14 -4.38
N TRP A 110 0.77 21.07 -3.70
CA TRP A 110 1.23 21.58 -2.41
C TRP A 110 1.06 20.53 -1.32
N ILE A 111 -0.03 19.76 -1.35
CA ILE A 111 -0.24 18.66 -0.42
C ILE A 111 0.87 17.63 -0.53
N TYR A 112 1.21 17.18 -1.76
CA TYR A 112 2.30 16.24 -1.96
C TYR A 112 3.65 16.79 -1.48
N ILE A 113 3.99 18.04 -1.83
CA ILE A 113 5.24 18.70 -1.40
C ILE A 113 5.31 18.79 0.12
N ILE A 114 4.24 19.21 0.79
CA ILE A 114 4.19 19.33 2.27
C ILE A 114 4.42 17.97 2.91
N PHE A 115 3.66 16.94 2.53
CA PHE A 115 3.80 15.60 3.12
C PHE A 115 5.17 14.99 2.83
N PHE A 116 5.71 15.19 1.63
CA PHE A 116 7.04 14.72 1.29
C PHE A 116 8.12 15.46 2.10
N SER A 117 7.96 16.75 2.34
CA SER A 117 8.85 17.53 3.21
C SER A 117 8.78 17.05 4.66
N ILE A 118 7.58 16.73 5.17
CA ILE A 118 7.41 16.15 6.51
C ILE A 118 8.13 14.79 6.60
N PHE A 119 8.03 13.95 5.58
CA PHE A 119 8.77 12.68 5.52
C PHE A 119 10.28 12.89 5.60
N MET A 120 10.80 13.86 4.84
CA MET A 120 12.22 14.21 4.85
C MET A 120 12.68 14.75 6.21
N ILE A 121 11.87 15.61 6.85
CA ILE A 121 12.14 16.13 8.20
C ILE A 121 12.15 14.97 9.21
N GLY A 122 11.21 14.02 9.11
CA GLY A 122 11.20 12.82 9.95
C GLY A 122 12.48 11.98 9.81
N SER A 123 12.93 11.75 8.57
CA SER A 123 14.20 11.07 8.30
C SER A 123 15.40 11.85 8.86
N LEU A 124 15.37 13.18 8.78
CA LEU A 124 16.41 14.04 9.36
C LEU A 124 16.45 13.90 10.88
N ILE A 125 15.29 13.97 11.55
CA ILE A 125 15.19 13.79 13.01
C ILE A 125 15.71 12.41 13.42
N CYS A 126 15.35 11.35 12.70
CA CYS A 126 15.86 10.00 12.96
C CYS A 126 17.39 9.94 12.88
N GLY A 127 17.98 10.53 11.83
CA GLY A 127 19.44 10.54 11.65
C GLY A 127 20.21 11.35 12.68
N PHE A 128 19.61 12.38 13.28
CA PHE A 128 20.20 13.20 14.33
C PHE A 128 19.73 12.81 15.75
N ALA A 129 18.93 11.76 15.91
CA ALA A 129 18.39 11.38 17.20
C ALA A 129 19.47 11.07 18.24
N PRO A 130 19.44 11.73 19.42
CA PRO A 130 20.36 11.48 20.51
C PRO A 130 19.93 10.33 21.43
N ASN A 131 18.67 9.91 21.38
CA ASN A 131 18.08 8.89 22.25
C ASN A 131 16.86 8.23 21.59
N SER A 132 16.37 7.12 22.18
CA SER A 132 15.21 6.36 21.71
C SER A 132 13.96 7.22 21.51
N ASN A 133 13.64 8.11 22.47
CA ASN A 133 12.43 8.94 22.39
C ASN A 133 12.45 9.89 21.19
N SER A 134 13.59 10.54 20.94
CA SER A 134 13.78 11.42 19.78
C SER A 134 13.70 10.64 18.47
N PHE A 135 14.24 9.42 18.46
CA PHE A 135 14.15 8.53 17.30
C PHE A 135 12.71 8.12 17.02
N ILE A 136 11.95 7.71 18.03
CA ILE A 136 10.52 7.36 17.91
C ILE A 136 9.71 8.56 17.41
N ALA A 137 9.96 9.76 17.93
CA ALA A 137 9.34 10.98 17.45
C ALA A 137 9.63 11.23 15.95
N GLY A 138 10.90 11.05 15.56
CA GLY A 138 11.30 11.13 14.13
C GLY A 138 10.58 10.11 13.27
N ARG A 139 10.41 8.86 13.74
CA ARG A 139 9.63 7.82 13.07
C ARG A 139 8.16 8.20 12.92
N ALA A 140 7.55 8.76 13.96
CA ALA A 140 6.17 9.24 13.90
C ALA A 140 6.01 10.37 12.87
N VAL A 141 6.92 11.34 12.85
CA VAL A 141 6.92 12.43 11.87
C VAL A 141 7.12 11.90 10.46
N ALA A 142 8.05 10.97 10.24
CA ALA A 142 8.25 10.34 8.94
C ALA A 142 6.99 9.59 8.46
N GLY A 143 6.28 8.89 9.37
CA GLY A 143 5.02 8.22 9.06
C GLY A 143 3.88 9.17 8.70
N ILE A 144 3.80 10.35 9.36
CA ILE A 144 2.86 11.42 8.95
C ILE A 144 3.12 11.79 7.49
N GLY A 145 4.38 12.06 7.15
CA GLY A 145 4.77 12.38 5.78
C GLY A 145 4.45 11.26 4.78
N ALA A 146 4.76 10.02 5.16
CA ALA A 146 4.55 8.84 4.34
C ALA A 146 3.08 8.63 3.95
N SER A 147 2.12 8.95 4.83
CA SER A 147 0.69 8.83 4.55
C SER A 147 0.25 9.64 3.34
N GLY A 148 0.76 10.87 3.21
CA GLY A 148 0.47 11.74 2.08
C GLY A 148 1.35 11.47 0.85
N VAL A 149 2.57 10.98 1.02
CA VAL A 149 3.44 10.56 -0.10
C VAL A 149 2.84 9.35 -0.81
N ALA A 150 2.37 8.34 -0.06
CA ALA A 150 1.71 7.17 -0.63
C ALA A 150 0.43 7.54 -1.36
N SER A 151 -0.53 8.16 -0.66
CA SER A 151 -1.83 8.51 -1.24
C SER A 151 -1.68 9.53 -2.37
N GLY A 152 -0.90 10.61 -2.16
CA GLY A 152 -0.66 11.64 -3.15
C GLY A 152 0.06 11.12 -4.39
N GLY A 153 1.06 10.26 -4.24
CA GLY A 153 1.76 9.64 -5.37
C GLY A 153 0.81 8.84 -6.27
N PHE A 154 -0.03 7.98 -5.68
CA PHE A 154 -1.05 7.23 -6.43
C PHE A 154 -2.04 8.17 -7.11
N ILE A 155 -2.58 9.17 -6.39
CA ILE A 155 -3.53 10.15 -6.95
C ILE A 155 -2.91 10.91 -8.11
N ILE A 156 -1.63 11.35 -8.00
CA ILE A 156 -0.94 12.06 -9.07
C ILE A 156 -0.82 11.18 -10.33
N VAL A 157 -0.34 9.93 -10.19
CA VAL A 157 -0.25 9.00 -11.33
C VAL A 157 -1.60 8.83 -12.00
N LEU A 158 -2.67 8.61 -11.22
CA LEU A 158 -4.02 8.43 -11.74
C LEU A 158 -4.60 9.70 -12.41
N THR A 159 -4.11 10.89 -12.03
CA THR A 159 -4.55 12.18 -12.58
C THR A 159 -3.80 12.54 -13.87
N VAL A 160 -2.46 12.35 -13.90
CA VAL A 160 -1.63 12.83 -15.02
C VAL A 160 -1.46 11.79 -16.13
N ALA A 161 -1.66 10.50 -15.85
CA ALA A 161 -1.50 9.44 -16.81
C ALA A 161 -2.75 9.29 -17.70
N SER A 162 -2.53 8.96 -18.98
CA SER A 162 -3.62 8.53 -19.85
C SER A 162 -4.21 7.20 -19.34
N ASP A 163 -5.51 6.97 -19.55
CA ASP A 163 -6.20 5.76 -19.05
C ASP A 163 -5.52 4.47 -19.48
N LYS A 164 -4.96 4.45 -20.69
CA LYS A 164 -4.21 3.32 -21.23
C LYS A 164 -2.87 3.10 -20.53
N ALA A 165 -2.25 4.14 -19.98
CA ALA A 165 -0.94 4.07 -19.33
C ALA A 165 -1.05 3.83 -17.82
N LYS A 166 -2.16 4.18 -17.17
CA LYS A 166 -2.37 4.05 -15.71
C LYS A 166 -1.93 2.69 -15.13
N PRO A 167 -2.39 1.53 -15.67
CA PRO A 167 -2.01 0.24 -15.10
C PRO A 167 -0.52 -0.03 -15.15
N LEU A 168 0.14 0.35 -16.24
CA LEU A 168 1.58 0.17 -16.40
C LEU A 168 2.38 1.08 -15.46
N LEU A 169 2.04 2.37 -15.40
CA LEU A 169 2.73 3.33 -14.54
C LEU A 169 2.54 2.99 -13.05
N MET A 170 1.34 2.57 -12.65
CA MET A 170 1.09 2.05 -11.31
C MET A 170 1.94 0.82 -11.02
N GLY A 171 2.10 -0.08 -12.02
CA GLY A 171 2.97 -1.23 -11.93
C GLY A 171 4.43 -0.87 -11.71
N ILE A 172 4.95 0.10 -12.45
CA ILE A 172 6.32 0.58 -12.29
C ILE A 172 6.52 1.22 -10.90
N CYS A 173 5.58 2.04 -10.44
CA CYS A 173 5.63 2.64 -9.11
C CYS A 173 5.65 1.59 -7.99
N SER A 174 4.78 0.57 -8.08
CA SER A 174 4.77 -0.56 -7.15
C SER A 174 6.06 -1.40 -7.23
N SER A 175 6.66 -1.53 -8.41
CA SER A 175 7.96 -2.20 -8.57
C SER A 175 9.10 -1.42 -7.93
N CYS A 176 9.08 -0.08 -7.98
CA CYS A 176 10.04 0.77 -7.27
C CYS A 176 9.91 0.60 -5.75
N PHE A 177 8.68 0.48 -5.23
CA PHE A 177 8.46 0.14 -3.82
C PHE A 177 9.06 -1.24 -3.48
N ALA A 178 8.83 -2.25 -4.30
CA ALA A 178 9.38 -3.59 -4.10
C ALA A 178 10.93 -3.61 -4.15
N MET A 179 11.53 -2.78 -5.01
CA MET A 179 13.00 -2.61 -5.05
C MET A 179 13.56 -2.04 -3.75
N GLY A 180 12.84 -1.12 -3.09
CA GLY A 180 13.22 -0.60 -1.77
C GLY A 180 13.29 -1.70 -0.72
N LEU A 181 12.35 -2.63 -0.72
CA LEU A 181 12.35 -3.81 0.16
C LEU A 181 13.61 -4.67 -0.02
N ILE A 182 14.03 -4.90 -1.28
CA ILE A 182 15.24 -5.69 -1.60
C ILE A 182 16.51 -4.98 -1.15
N LEU A 183 16.62 -3.69 -1.45
CA LEU A 183 17.85 -2.94 -1.23
C LEU A 183 18.02 -2.50 0.22
N ALA A 184 16.95 -2.45 1.02
CA ALA A 184 17.01 -2.01 2.40
C ALA A 184 17.98 -2.83 3.27
N PRO A 185 17.98 -4.17 3.28
CA PRO A 185 18.96 -4.93 4.04
C PRO A 185 20.40 -4.73 3.58
N VAL A 186 20.61 -4.59 2.26
CA VAL A 186 21.96 -4.38 1.67
C VAL A 186 22.49 -3.00 2.04
N ILE A 187 21.68 -1.95 1.83
CA ILE A 187 22.06 -0.57 2.13
C ILE A 187 22.22 -0.39 3.65
N GLY A 188 21.27 -0.91 4.44
CA GLY A 188 21.30 -0.82 5.90
C GLY A 188 22.49 -1.56 6.49
N GLY A 189 22.77 -2.77 6.01
CA GLY A 189 23.94 -3.55 6.43
C GLY A 189 25.25 -2.87 6.05
N ALA A 190 25.35 -2.29 4.85
CA ALA A 190 26.55 -1.55 4.45
C ALA A 190 26.80 -0.31 5.32
N PHE A 191 25.78 0.47 5.60
CA PHE A 191 25.91 1.68 6.43
C PHE A 191 26.19 1.35 7.89
N THR A 192 25.55 0.36 8.47
CA THR A 192 25.77 -0.04 9.86
C THR A 192 27.17 -0.62 10.10
N GLN A 193 27.74 -1.32 9.11
CA GLN A 193 29.07 -1.93 9.21
C GLN A 193 30.21 -0.98 8.83
N LYS A 194 30.03 -0.14 7.79
CA LYS A 194 31.13 0.66 7.23
C LYS A 194 31.08 2.16 7.58
N ALA A 195 29.95 2.63 8.13
CA ALA A 195 29.76 4.02 8.51
C ALA A 195 29.03 4.11 9.86
N THR A 196 27.85 4.70 9.88
CA THR A 196 26.97 4.75 11.05
C THR A 196 25.55 4.41 10.62
N TRP A 197 24.74 3.83 11.51
CA TRP A 197 23.32 3.54 11.28
C TRP A 197 22.52 4.80 10.88
N ARG A 198 23.00 5.99 11.25
CA ARG A 198 22.36 7.27 10.91
C ARG A 198 22.25 7.51 9.42
N TRP A 199 23.19 7.00 8.63
CA TRP A 199 23.15 7.06 7.17
C TRP A 199 21.95 6.31 6.56
N CYS A 200 21.39 5.34 7.27
CA CYS A 200 20.15 4.67 6.83
C CYS A 200 18.98 5.65 6.63
N PHE A 201 19.00 6.76 7.35
CA PHE A 201 17.97 7.82 7.28
C PHE A 201 18.44 9.01 6.44
N TRP A 202 19.71 9.40 6.54
CA TRP A 202 20.24 10.51 5.75
C TRP A 202 20.28 10.21 4.25
N VAL A 203 20.39 8.95 3.84
CA VAL A 203 20.38 8.55 2.42
C VAL A 203 19.07 8.95 1.71
N ASN A 204 17.98 9.16 2.44
CA ASN A 204 16.72 9.62 1.90
C ASN A 204 16.79 11.09 1.43
N LEU A 205 17.71 11.91 2.00
CA LEU A 205 17.72 13.35 1.80
C LEU A 205 18.11 13.77 0.36
N PRO A 206 19.22 13.27 -0.25
CA PRO A 206 19.60 13.72 -1.59
C PRO A 206 18.56 13.37 -2.66
N PRO A 207 18.09 12.11 -2.83
CA PRO A 207 17.09 11.81 -3.85
C PRO A 207 15.72 12.41 -3.52
N GLY A 208 15.41 12.60 -2.23
CA GLY A 208 14.21 13.31 -1.80
C GLY A 208 14.22 14.79 -2.17
N ALA A 209 15.35 15.48 -2.05
CA ALA A 209 15.49 16.86 -2.49
C ALA A 209 15.29 16.98 -4.01
N VAL A 210 15.85 16.05 -4.80
CA VAL A 210 15.63 16.01 -6.26
C VAL A 210 14.12 15.82 -6.57
N THR A 211 13.44 14.94 -5.85
CA THR A 211 12.00 14.73 -6.00
C THR A 211 11.20 15.99 -5.70
N LEU A 212 11.51 16.68 -4.58
CA LEU A 212 10.83 17.93 -4.20
C LEU A 212 11.03 19.02 -5.26
N VAL A 213 12.26 19.17 -5.77
CA VAL A 213 12.57 20.14 -6.84
C VAL A 213 11.81 19.79 -8.12
N ALA A 214 11.79 18.53 -8.52
CA ALA A 214 11.05 18.08 -9.70
C ALA A 214 9.55 18.36 -9.57
N MET A 215 8.94 18.04 -8.42
CA MET A 215 7.54 18.34 -8.15
C MET A 215 7.24 19.84 -8.12
N PHE A 216 8.15 20.64 -7.54
CA PHE A 216 8.00 22.08 -7.48
C PHE A 216 8.10 22.75 -8.86
N LEU A 217 8.98 22.29 -9.73
CA LEU A 217 9.19 22.91 -11.04
C LEU A 217 8.21 22.41 -12.11
N PHE A 218 7.93 21.11 -12.15
CA PHE A 218 7.24 20.49 -13.28
C PHE A 218 5.79 20.11 -13.02
N PHE A 219 5.39 19.89 -11.75
CA PHE A 219 4.03 19.46 -11.46
C PHE A 219 3.07 20.65 -11.37
N THR A 220 2.29 20.83 -12.42
CA THR A 220 1.20 21.81 -12.49
C THR A 220 -0.10 21.01 -12.67
N PRO A 221 -0.80 20.66 -11.57
CA PRO A 221 -2.07 19.96 -11.71
C PRO A 221 -3.08 20.87 -12.42
N PRO A 222 -4.02 20.30 -13.20
CA PRO A 222 -5.14 21.07 -13.74
C PRO A 222 -5.85 21.76 -12.58
N SER A 223 -6.12 23.04 -12.74
CA SER A 223 -6.81 23.82 -11.72
C SER A 223 -8.24 23.29 -11.60
N ILE A 224 -8.53 22.54 -10.57
CA ILE A 224 -9.91 22.35 -10.15
C ILE A 224 -10.33 23.73 -9.62
N GLN A 225 -10.96 24.52 -10.50
CA GLN A 225 -11.54 25.81 -10.12
C GLN A 225 -12.63 25.53 -9.09
N ARG A 226 -12.27 25.59 -7.83
CA ARG A 226 -13.21 25.74 -6.74
C ARG A 226 -13.11 27.20 -6.31
N ASP A 227 -14.14 27.97 -6.59
CA ASP A 227 -14.33 29.38 -6.15
C ASP A 227 -14.48 29.52 -4.62
N ARG A 228 -13.81 28.63 -3.88
CA ARG A 228 -13.89 28.61 -2.41
C ARG A 228 -12.65 29.29 -1.82
N THR A 229 -12.88 30.22 -0.90
CA THR A 229 -11.80 30.84 -0.11
C THR A 229 -11.06 29.83 0.76
N ALA A 230 -9.80 30.10 1.14
CA ALA A 230 -9.01 29.23 2.00
C ALA A 230 -9.75 28.89 3.32
N LEU A 231 -10.45 29.84 3.91
CA LEU A 231 -11.24 29.66 5.12
C LEU A 231 -12.42 28.70 4.91
N GLN A 232 -13.11 28.80 3.77
CA GLN A 232 -14.19 27.87 3.42
C GLN A 232 -13.66 26.44 3.19
N ARG A 233 -12.45 26.31 2.61
CA ARG A 233 -11.78 25.01 2.44
C ARG A 233 -11.45 24.37 3.77
N ILE A 234 -10.91 25.14 4.74
CA ILE A 234 -10.61 24.64 6.09
C ILE A 234 -11.91 24.24 6.83
N ARG A 235 -12.99 25.00 6.68
CA ARG A 235 -14.29 24.67 7.29
C ARG A 235 -14.91 23.39 6.71
N ASN A 236 -14.60 23.08 5.46
CA ASN A 236 -15.03 21.85 4.79
C ASN A 236 -14.11 20.64 5.08
N LEU A 237 -12.97 20.86 5.75
CA LEU A 237 -12.23 19.78 6.34
C LEU A 237 -13.04 19.26 7.53
N ASP A 238 -13.34 18.00 7.53
CA ASP A 238 -14.01 17.35 8.66
C ASP A 238 -13.03 17.17 9.83
N LEU A 239 -12.71 18.29 10.51
CA LEU A 239 -11.77 18.29 11.63
C LEU A 239 -12.29 17.48 12.82
N ILE A 240 -13.62 17.43 13.01
CA ILE A 240 -14.24 16.66 14.10
C ILE A 240 -14.14 15.17 13.77
N GLY A 241 -14.50 14.77 12.55
CA GLY A 241 -14.30 13.39 12.09
C GLY A 241 -12.85 12.94 12.25
N CYS A 242 -11.88 13.77 11.85
CA CYS A 242 -10.46 13.50 12.06
C CYS A 242 -10.08 13.37 13.54
N ALA A 243 -10.60 14.26 14.42
CA ALA A 243 -10.33 14.25 15.85
C ALA A 243 -10.92 13.02 16.56
N ILE A 244 -11.96 12.41 16.00
CA ILE A 244 -12.54 11.16 16.49
C ILE A 244 -11.81 9.94 15.88
N PHE A 245 -11.60 9.94 14.58
CA PHE A 245 -11.04 8.79 13.84
C PHE A 245 -9.58 8.50 14.20
N ILE A 246 -8.72 9.53 14.20
CA ILE A 246 -7.29 9.33 14.42
C ILE A 246 -7.01 8.67 15.78
N PRO A 247 -7.52 9.20 16.93
CA PRO A 247 -7.34 8.53 18.21
C PRO A 247 -7.99 7.14 18.27
N ALA A 248 -9.12 6.93 17.60
CA ALA A 248 -9.77 5.61 17.54
C ALA A 248 -8.83 4.56 16.92
N ILE A 249 -8.22 4.88 15.78
CA ILE A 249 -7.26 3.97 15.12
C ILE A 249 -5.99 3.82 15.95
N PHE A 250 -5.47 4.90 16.56
CA PHE A 250 -4.33 4.81 17.47
C PHE A 250 -4.61 3.87 18.64
N MET A 251 -5.76 4.00 19.31
CA MET A 251 -6.14 3.12 20.42
C MET A 251 -6.30 1.67 19.98
N LEU A 252 -6.90 1.43 18.80
CA LEU A 252 -7.02 0.08 18.23
C LEU A 252 -5.64 -0.57 18.03
N LEU A 253 -4.76 0.13 17.32
CA LEU A 253 -3.46 -0.41 16.96
C LEU A 253 -2.55 -0.55 18.18
N LEU A 254 -2.61 0.38 19.16
CA LEU A 254 -1.90 0.27 20.43
C LEU A 254 -2.39 -0.92 21.26
N ALA A 255 -3.72 -1.11 21.37
CA ALA A 255 -4.28 -2.26 22.07
C ALA A 255 -3.78 -3.57 21.48
N MET A 256 -3.71 -3.64 20.16
CA MET A 256 -3.21 -4.82 19.45
C MET A 256 -1.69 -5.03 19.65
N MET A 257 -0.89 -3.96 19.64
CA MET A 257 0.57 -4.04 19.83
C MET A 257 0.94 -4.46 21.25
N TRP A 258 0.32 -3.84 22.26
CA TRP A 258 0.65 -4.10 23.66
C TRP A 258 0.01 -5.37 24.19
N GLY A 259 -1.13 -5.79 23.61
CA GLY A 259 -1.87 -6.97 24.04
C GLY A 259 -1.03 -8.24 23.90
N GLY A 260 -0.87 -8.98 25.02
CA GLY A 260 -0.10 -10.22 25.07
C GLY A 260 1.42 -10.05 24.89
N THR A 261 1.92 -8.80 24.83
CA THR A 261 3.37 -8.47 24.81
C THR A 261 3.75 -7.68 26.05
N GLU A 262 3.46 -6.39 26.09
CA GLU A 262 3.77 -5.53 27.23
C GLU A 262 2.75 -5.68 28.38
N LYS A 263 1.48 -5.97 28.03
CA LYS A 263 0.37 -6.11 28.98
C LYS A 263 -0.49 -7.33 28.67
N PRO A 264 -0.98 -8.04 29.71
CA PRO A 264 -1.96 -9.11 29.50
C PRO A 264 -3.22 -8.61 28.79
N TRP A 265 -3.84 -9.45 27.95
CA TRP A 265 -5.07 -9.12 27.23
C TRP A 265 -6.22 -8.69 28.16
N GLY A 266 -6.31 -9.29 29.37
CA GLY A 266 -7.30 -8.97 30.40
C GLY A 266 -6.98 -7.71 31.20
N SER A 267 -5.92 -6.97 30.91
CA SER A 267 -5.60 -5.74 31.65
C SER A 267 -6.59 -4.63 31.36
N ALA A 268 -6.90 -3.81 32.38
CA ALA A 268 -7.78 -2.67 32.23
C ALA A 268 -7.32 -1.70 31.12
N THR A 269 -6.02 -1.56 30.92
CA THR A 269 -5.45 -0.73 29.83
C THR A 269 -5.86 -1.26 28.45
N ILE A 270 -5.66 -2.55 28.18
CA ILE A 270 -5.96 -3.15 26.86
C ILE A 270 -7.47 -3.15 26.60
N ILE A 271 -8.26 -3.55 27.60
CA ILE A 271 -9.72 -3.51 27.51
C ILE A 271 -10.20 -2.07 27.29
N GLY A 272 -9.66 -1.10 28.05
CA GLY A 272 -9.99 0.32 27.90
C GLY A 272 -9.65 0.88 26.51
N LEU A 273 -8.51 0.50 25.93
CA LEU A 273 -8.13 0.88 24.58
C LEU A 273 -9.07 0.29 23.52
N PHE A 274 -9.45 -0.99 23.62
CA PHE A 274 -10.42 -1.59 22.70
C PHE A 274 -11.80 -0.98 22.82
N VAL A 275 -12.31 -0.83 24.04
CA VAL A 275 -13.62 -0.21 24.29
C VAL A 275 -13.62 1.24 23.83
N GLY A 276 -12.57 2.01 24.19
CA GLY A 276 -12.41 3.39 23.75
C GLY A 276 -12.38 3.53 22.23
N SER A 277 -11.58 2.70 21.55
CA SER A 277 -11.53 2.64 20.09
C SER A 277 -12.91 2.30 19.50
N GLY A 278 -13.59 1.28 20.03
CA GLY A 278 -14.91 0.86 19.55
C GLY A 278 -15.95 1.97 19.69
N VAL A 279 -16.00 2.62 20.84
CA VAL A 279 -16.91 3.76 21.08
C VAL A 279 -16.60 4.92 20.13
N MET A 280 -15.33 5.28 19.97
CA MET A 280 -14.94 6.37 19.06
C MET A 280 -15.23 6.02 17.59
N LEU A 281 -15.05 4.77 17.17
CA LEU A 281 -15.42 4.35 15.80
C LEU A 281 -16.93 4.42 15.58
N ILE A 282 -17.74 4.05 16.56
CA ILE A 282 -19.21 4.21 16.49
C ILE A 282 -19.58 5.70 16.39
N LEU A 283 -18.99 6.54 17.24
CA LEU A 283 -19.20 8.00 17.20
C LEU A 283 -18.74 8.58 15.84
N PHE A 284 -17.64 8.07 15.28
CA PHE A 284 -17.17 8.47 13.96
C PHE A 284 -18.19 8.14 12.88
N VAL A 285 -18.72 6.92 12.84
CA VAL A 285 -19.74 6.52 11.85
C VAL A 285 -21.00 7.37 11.97
N ILE A 286 -21.45 7.64 13.21
CA ILE A 286 -22.60 8.52 13.46
C ILE A 286 -22.30 9.94 12.96
N TRP A 287 -21.13 10.47 13.25
CA TRP A 287 -20.71 11.81 12.81
C TRP A 287 -20.64 11.92 11.27
N GLU A 288 -20.02 10.94 10.60
CA GLU A 288 -19.91 10.88 9.13
C GLU A 288 -21.29 10.89 8.47
N HIS A 289 -22.25 10.13 9.02
CA HIS A 289 -23.64 10.11 8.56
C HIS A 289 -24.29 11.50 8.63
N PHE A 290 -24.12 12.23 9.75
CA PHE A 290 -24.63 13.60 9.89
C PHE A 290 -23.89 14.61 8.99
N LYS A 291 -22.62 14.39 8.70
CA LYS A 291 -21.80 15.28 7.88
C LYS A 291 -22.06 15.13 6.37
N GLY A 292 -22.48 13.96 5.93
CA GLY A 292 -22.87 13.66 4.54
C GLY A 292 -21.71 13.79 3.54
N ASP A 293 -21.92 14.55 2.46
CA ASP A 293 -20.93 14.68 1.37
C ASP A 293 -19.64 15.42 1.78
N ASP A 294 -19.68 16.24 2.82
CA ASP A 294 -18.50 16.93 3.35
C ASP A 294 -17.74 16.09 4.41
N ALA A 295 -18.16 14.87 4.69
CA ALA A 295 -17.53 13.92 5.58
C ALA A 295 -16.08 13.58 5.17
N MET A 296 -15.25 13.08 6.10
CA MET A 296 -13.91 12.62 5.80
C MET A 296 -13.94 11.41 4.84
N ILE A 297 -14.87 10.49 5.11
CA ILE A 297 -15.17 9.32 4.25
C ILE A 297 -16.66 9.41 3.87
N PRO A 298 -17.00 10.05 2.74
CA PRO A 298 -18.40 10.24 2.36
C PRO A 298 -19.16 8.91 2.29
N GLU A 299 -20.37 8.85 2.87
CA GLU A 299 -21.20 7.64 2.93
C GLU A 299 -21.47 7.09 1.52
N ASN A 300 -21.74 7.97 0.54
CA ASN A 300 -21.94 7.61 -0.85
C ASN A 300 -20.73 6.93 -1.50
N LEU A 301 -19.54 6.98 -0.91
CA LEU A 301 -18.35 6.29 -1.36
C LEU A 301 -18.32 4.84 -0.84
N ILE A 302 -18.47 4.65 0.47
CA ILE A 302 -18.35 3.31 1.08
C ILE A 302 -19.57 2.42 0.78
N THR A 303 -20.73 3.01 0.51
CA THR A 303 -21.94 2.29 0.11
C THR A 303 -21.91 1.80 -1.34
N ARG A 304 -21.01 2.31 -2.18
CA ARG A 304 -20.78 1.76 -3.52
C ARG A 304 -20.22 0.35 -3.41
N ARG A 305 -21.00 -0.64 -3.83
CA ARG A 305 -20.62 -2.06 -3.74
C ARG A 305 -19.20 -2.34 -4.21
N THR A 306 -18.80 -1.80 -5.36
CA THR A 306 -17.45 -2.00 -5.92
C THR A 306 -16.35 -1.45 -5.02
N VAL A 307 -16.55 -0.27 -4.41
CA VAL A 307 -15.58 0.33 -3.48
C VAL A 307 -15.48 -0.51 -2.21
N ALA A 308 -16.63 -0.82 -1.57
CA ALA A 308 -16.65 -1.61 -0.34
C ALA A 308 -15.93 -2.96 -0.51
N PHE A 309 -16.26 -3.71 -1.56
CA PHE A 309 -15.61 -5.00 -1.79
C PHE A 309 -14.13 -4.87 -2.15
N SER A 310 -13.72 -3.80 -2.85
CA SER A 310 -12.31 -3.54 -3.16
C SER A 310 -11.47 -3.21 -1.93
N VAL A 311 -12.00 -2.43 -0.97
CA VAL A 311 -11.26 -2.08 0.25
C VAL A 311 -11.12 -3.29 1.19
N PHE A 312 -12.16 -4.13 1.33
CA PHE A 312 -12.05 -5.37 2.09
C PHE A 312 -11.14 -6.39 1.40
N PHE A 313 -11.17 -6.48 0.07
CA PHE A 313 -10.19 -7.23 -0.69
C PHE A 313 -8.77 -6.77 -0.35
N SER A 314 -8.51 -5.46 -0.39
CA SER A 314 -7.21 -4.89 -0.07
C SER A 314 -6.77 -5.18 1.35
N PHE A 315 -7.67 -5.06 2.34
CA PHE A 315 -7.40 -5.43 3.72
C PHE A 315 -6.89 -6.87 3.83
N CYS A 316 -7.59 -7.81 3.22
CA CYS A 316 -7.25 -9.23 3.29
C CYS A 316 -5.98 -9.57 2.51
N HIS A 317 -5.81 -9.02 1.30
CA HIS A 317 -4.65 -9.25 0.44
C HIS A 317 -3.36 -8.73 1.06
N PHE A 318 -3.36 -7.49 1.53
CA PHE A 318 -2.20 -6.89 2.21
C PHE A 318 -1.96 -7.47 3.59
N GLY A 319 -3.01 -7.94 4.26
CA GLY A 319 -2.90 -8.71 5.50
C GLY A 319 -2.08 -9.98 5.30
N SER A 320 -2.39 -10.76 4.28
CA SER A 320 -1.61 -11.95 3.94
C SER A 320 -0.18 -11.59 3.54
N LEU A 321 0.01 -10.56 2.72
CA LEU A 321 1.33 -10.07 2.32
C LEU A 321 2.19 -9.72 3.55
N GLY A 322 1.60 -9.06 4.56
CA GLY A 322 2.27 -8.72 5.81
C GLY A 322 2.80 -9.96 6.55
N ILE A 323 2.00 -11.01 6.66
CA ILE A 323 2.40 -12.30 7.26
C ILE A 323 3.58 -12.91 6.49
N LEU A 324 3.43 -13.06 5.17
CA LEU A 324 4.41 -13.75 4.35
C LEU A 324 5.75 -13.01 4.33
N ASN A 325 5.74 -11.69 4.20
CA ASN A 325 6.94 -10.87 4.18
C ASN A 325 7.66 -10.80 5.54
N TYR A 326 6.94 -11.02 6.65
CA TYR A 326 7.53 -11.00 7.99
C TYR A 326 8.05 -12.39 8.38
N TYR A 327 7.21 -13.42 8.29
CA TYR A 327 7.55 -14.75 8.85
C TYR A 327 8.41 -15.61 7.94
N LEU A 328 8.45 -15.38 6.62
CA LEU A 328 9.33 -16.14 5.73
C LEU A 328 10.82 -15.83 5.98
N PRO A 329 11.26 -14.56 6.07
CA PRO A 329 12.62 -14.23 6.50
C PRO A 329 12.97 -14.75 7.90
N GLU A 330 12.02 -14.73 8.83
CA GLU A 330 12.19 -15.27 10.18
C GLU A 330 12.41 -16.78 10.17
N TRP A 331 11.71 -17.51 9.30
CA TRP A 331 11.91 -18.93 9.12
C TRP A 331 13.34 -19.24 8.66
N PHE A 332 13.86 -18.50 7.68
CA PHE A 332 15.24 -18.67 7.22
C PHE A 332 16.25 -18.42 8.34
N GLN A 333 16.03 -17.42 9.18
CA GLN A 333 16.94 -17.09 10.28
C GLN A 333 16.86 -18.11 11.42
N ALA A 334 15.67 -18.40 11.92
CA ALA A 334 15.47 -19.29 13.06
C ALA A 334 15.73 -20.77 12.72
N VAL A 335 15.16 -21.25 11.62
CA VAL A 335 15.13 -22.67 11.29
C VAL A 335 16.34 -23.08 10.42
N GLU A 336 16.66 -22.33 9.39
CA GLU A 336 17.83 -22.59 8.54
C GLU A 336 19.15 -22.06 9.16
N GLY A 337 19.07 -21.07 10.05
CA GLY A 337 20.22 -20.50 10.75
C GLY A 337 21.07 -19.58 9.89
N VAL A 338 20.49 -18.98 8.85
CA VAL A 338 21.19 -18.03 7.98
C VAL A 338 21.24 -16.64 8.61
N SER A 339 22.23 -15.85 8.20
CA SER A 339 22.34 -14.46 8.65
C SER A 339 21.13 -13.61 8.17
N PRO A 340 20.81 -12.50 8.86
CA PRO A 340 19.77 -11.58 8.42
C PRO A 340 19.97 -11.08 6.98
N LEU A 341 21.23 -10.84 6.56
CA LEU A 341 21.55 -10.44 5.18
C LEU A 341 21.25 -11.55 4.19
N GLU A 342 21.66 -12.78 4.50
CA GLU A 342 21.38 -13.94 3.65
C GLU A 342 19.88 -14.23 3.57
N SER A 343 19.15 -14.12 4.69
CA SER A 343 17.70 -14.23 4.73
C SER A 343 17.04 -13.20 3.78
N GLY A 344 17.52 -11.94 3.80
CA GLY A 344 17.08 -10.89 2.86
C GLY A 344 17.36 -11.23 1.40
N THR A 345 18.51 -11.85 1.08
CA THR A 345 18.79 -12.28 -0.30
C THR A 345 17.96 -13.48 -0.73
N ARG A 346 17.59 -14.36 0.18
CA ARG A 346 16.73 -15.51 -0.12
C ARG A 346 15.30 -15.15 -0.51
N ILE A 347 14.79 -13.99 -0.09
CA ILE A 347 13.45 -13.52 -0.50
C ILE A 347 13.43 -12.84 -1.88
N LEU A 348 14.58 -12.68 -2.54
CA LEU A 348 14.67 -12.05 -3.87
C LEU A 348 13.77 -12.73 -4.90
N ALA A 349 13.59 -14.05 -4.82
CA ALA A 349 12.77 -14.81 -5.76
C ALA A 349 11.31 -14.31 -5.75
N SER A 350 10.74 -14.04 -4.56
CA SER A 350 9.37 -13.52 -4.44
C SER A 350 9.25 -12.08 -4.95
N VAL A 351 10.24 -11.23 -4.67
CA VAL A 351 10.19 -9.81 -5.07
C VAL A 351 10.39 -9.67 -6.59
N LEU A 352 11.32 -10.42 -7.19
CA LEU A 352 11.50 -10.43 -8.63
C LEU A 352 10.24 -10.96 -9.35
N ALA A 353 9.64 -12.03 -8.84
CA ALA A 353 8.39 -12.56 -9.37
C ALA A 353 7.24 -11.55 -9.19
N GLN A 354 7.19 -10.80 -8.08
CA GLN A 354 6.23 -9.74 -7.85
C GLN A 354 6.36 -8.62 -8.90
N ILE A 355 7.58 -8.18 -9.21
CA ILE A 355 7.81 -7.19 -10.27
C ILE A 355 7.28 -7.69 -11.61
N VAL A 356 7.61 -8.94 -11.98
CA VAL A 356 7.12 -9.57 -13.21
C VAL A 356 5.58 -9.67 -13.20
N GLY A 357 4.97 -10.11 -12.09
CA GLY A 357 3.52 -10.19 -11.93
C GLY A 357 2.83 -8.83 -12.06
N THR A 358 3.41 -7.80 -11.45
CA THR A 358 2.88 -6.43 -11.47
C THR A 358 2.93 -5.80 -12.87
N LEU A 359 4.05 -5.94 -13.56
CA LEU A 359 4.22 -5.40 -14.91
C LEU A 359 3.37 -6.17 -15.93
N SER A 360 3.35 -7.51 -15.83
CA SER A 360 2.55 -8.34 -16.74
C SER A 360 1.05 -8.08 -16.55
N SER A 361 0.55 -7.99 -15.31
CA SER A 361 -0.85 -7.69 -15.05
C SER A 361 -1.24 -6.29 -15.54
N GLY A 362 -0.36 -5.29 -15.40
CA GLY A 362 -0.58 -3.95 -15.93
C GLY A 362 -0.69 -3.92 -17.46
N ILE A 363 0.18 -4.65 -18.16
CA ILE A 363 0.14 -4.76 -19.63
C ILE A 363 -1.08 -5.55 -20.10
N LEU A 364 -1.35 -6.70 -19.47
CA LEU A 364 -2.47 -7.57 -19.86
C LEU A 364 -3.83 -6.98 -19.50
N ALA A 365 -3.96 -6.26 -18.39
CA ALA A 365 -5.20 -5.54 -18.04
C ALA A 365 -5.61 -4.55 -19.14
N ARG A 366 -4.61 -3.87 -19.72
CA ARG A 366 -4.84 -3.00 -20.89
C ARG A 366 -5.35 -3.76 -22.10
N LYS A 367 -4.81 -4.98 -22.38
CA LYS A 367 -5.24 -5.81 -23.53
C LYS A 367 -6.62 -6.44 -23.32
N LEU A 368 -6.86 -6.96 -22.11
CA LEU A 368 -8.11 -7.62 -21.76
C LEU A 368 -9.27 -6.63 -21.52
N ASN A 369 -8.95 -5.36 -21.28
CA ASN A 369 -9.89 -4.29 -20.94
C ASN A 369 -10.69 -4.51 -19.62
N PHE A 370 -10.16 -5.35 -18.70
CA PHE A 370 -10.75 -5.64 -17.39
C PHE A 370 -9.67 -5.74 -16.30
N TYR A 371 -9.99 -5.26 -15.09
CA TYR A 371 -9.15 -5.44 -13.89
C TYR A 371 -9.54 -6.68 -13.08
N ASN A 372 -10.77 -7.13 -13.18
CA ASN A 372 -11.34 -8.21 -12.37
C ASN A 372 -10.56 -9.54 -12.44
N PRO A 373 -10.08 -10.04 -13.60
CA PRO A 373 -9.38 -11.33 -13.66
C PRO A 373 -8.19 -11.41 -12.68
N TRP A 374 -7.53 -10.28 -12.44
CA TRP A 374 -6.35 -10.19 -11.57
C TRP A 374 -6.70 -10.27 -10.09
N LEU A 375 -7.93 -9.83 -9.71
CA LEU A 375 -8.45 -10.00 -8.34
C LEU A 375 -8.72 -11.47 -7.99
N PHE A 376 -8.92 -12.33 -8.98
CA PHE A 376 -9.06 -13.78 -8.76
C PHE A 376 -7.72 -14.50 -8.86
N ALA A 377 -6.93 -14.20 -9.90
CA ALA A 377 -5.65 -14.85 -10.13
C ALA A 377 -4.67 -14.58 -8.98
N GLY A 378 -4.54 -13.32 -8.53
CA GLY A 378 -3.60 -12.94 -7.49
C GLY A 378 -3.80 -13.70 -6.18
N PRO A 379 -4.98 -13.66 -5.54
CA PRO A 379 -5.23 -14.42 -4.33
C PRO A 379 -5.12 -15.93 -4.52
N LEU A 380 -5.48 -16.48 -5.69
CA LEU A 380 -5.33 -17.91 -5.96
C LEU A 380 -3.86 -18.35 -5.89
N PHE A 381 -2.97 -17.64 -6.58
CA PHE A 381 -1.52 -17.91 -6.54
C PHE A 381 -0.97 -17.69 -5.13
N MET A 382 -1.35 -16.61 -4.48
CA MET A 382 -0.85 -16.27 -3.14
C MET A 382 -1.34 -17.27 -2.08
N CYS A 383 -2.60 -17.73 -2.15
CA CYS A 383 -3.16 -18.77 -1.30
C CYS A 383 -2.42 -20.11 -1.49
N THR A 384 -2.17 -20.48 -2.75
CA THR A 384 -1.38 -21.68 -3.08
C THR A 384 0.02 -21.61 -2.46
N ALA A 385 0.72 -20.50 -2.61
CA ALA A 385 2.05 -20.32 -2.02
C ALA A 385 2.00 -20.38 -0.48
N ALA A 386 1.05 -19.68 0.15
CA ALA A 386 0.87 -19.70 1.60
C ALA A 386 0.58 -21.12 2.12
N ALA A 387 -0.26 -21.88 1.42
CA ALA A 387 -0.53 -23.29 1.75
C ALA A 387 0.72 -24.17 1.60
N LEU A 388 1.53 -23.96 0.56
CA LEU A 388 2.77 -24.70 0.37
C LEU A 388 3.81 -24.38 1.46
N TYR A 389 3.90 -23.14 1.95
CA TYR A 389 4.78 -22.77 3.06
C TYR A 389 4.42 -23.48 4.37
N THR A 390 3.16 -23.89 4.60
CA THR A 390 2.79 -24.65 5.78
C THR A 390 3.45 -26.03 5.84
N GLN A 391 3.97 -26.54 4.70
CA GLN A 391 4.65 -27.84 4.59
C GLN A 391 6.16 -27.76 4.88
N PHE A 392 6.70 -26.60 5.21
CA PHE A 392 8.11 -26.46 5.52
C PHE A 392 8.53 -27.30 6.72
N THR A 393 9.68 -27.96 6.59
CA THR A 393 10.26 -28.81 7.62
C THR A 393 11.67 -28.35 7.99
N PRO A 394 12.14 -28.54 9.24
CA PRO A 394 13.42 -28.00 9.71
C PRO A 394 14.66 -28.55 9.00
N TYR A 395 14.57 -29.74 8.36
CA TYR A 395 15.73 -30.48 7.88
C TYR A 395 15.65 -30.90 6.40
N ASN A 396 14.47 -30.86 5.80
CA ASN A 396 14.22 -31.46 4.48
C ASN A 396 13.49 -30.51 3.50
N THR A 397 13.65 -29.19 3.64
CA THR A 397 13.08 -28.24 2.67
C THR A 397 14.15 -27.87 1.65
N PRO A 398 14.16 -28.47 0.45
CA PRO A 398 15.18 -28.17 -0.56
C PRO A 398 14.98 -26.77 -1.12
N SER A 399 16.09 -26.17 -1.59
CA SER A 399 16.05 -24.79 -2.13
C SER A 399 15.10 -24.61 -3.31
N SER A 400 14.91 -25.67 -4.13
CA SER A 400 13.94 -25.64 -5.22
C SER A 400 12.50 -25.43 -4.75
N HIS A 401 12.13 -25.94 -3.56
CA HIS A 401 10.78 -25.77 -3.01
C HIS A 401 10.54 -24.33 -2.55
N TRP A 402 11.40 -23.78 -1.67
CA TRP A 402 11.17 -22.43 -1.18
C TRP A 402 11.35 -21.36 -2.27
N ILE A 403 12.22 -21.58 -3.29
CA ILE A 403 12.32 -20.69 -4.45
C ILE A 403 11.05 -20.77 -5.29
N GLY A 404 10.57 -21.99 -5.62
CA GLY A 404 9.37 -22.19 -6.43
C GLY A 404 8.11 -21.58 -5.76
N PHE A 405 7.94 -21.78 -4.45
CA PHE A 405 6.81 -21.23 -3.69
C PHE A 405 6.86 -19.70 -3.63
N GLN A 406 8.05 -19.12 -3.50
CA GLN A 406 8.25 -17.67 -3.57
C GLN A 406 7.91 -17.09 -4.94
N VAL A 407 8.23 -17.78 -6.02
CA VAL A 407 7.86 -17.34 -7.38
C VAL A 407 6.33 -17.32 -7.51
N ILE A 408 5.64 -18.35 -7.02
CA ILE A 408 4.16 -18.40 -7.02
C ILE A 408 3.59 -17.24 -6.16
N GLN A 409 4.14 -17.04 -4.95
CA GLN A 409 3.75 -15.92 -4.07
C GLN A 409 3.91 -14.57 -4.78
N GLY A 410 5.09 -14.31 -5.31
CA GLY A 410 5.43 -13.03 -5.94
C GLY A 410 4.53 -12.72 -7.14
N LEU A 411 4.30 -13.70 -8.02
CA LEU A 411 3.35 -13.55 -9.12
C LEU A 411 1.95 -13.20 -8.60
N GLY A 412 1.47 -13.92 -7.58
CA GLY A 412 0.15 -13.66 -6.97
C GLY A 412 0.04 -12.25 -6.39
N VAL A 413 1.03 -11.82 -5.62
CA VAL A 413 1.09 -10.45 -5.07
C VAL A 413 1.07 -9.43 -6.21
N GLY A 414 1.98 -9.56 -7.18
CA GLY A 414 2.14 -8.60 -8.25
C GLY A 414 0.90 -8.46 -9.13
N MET A 415 0.19 -9.55 -9.38
CA MET A 415 -1.02 -9.53 -10.20
C MET A 415 -2.15 -8.70 -9.58
N ALA A 416 -2.33 -8.72 -8.27
CA ALA A 416 -3.49 -8.12 -7.62
C ALA A 416 -3.20 -6.81 -6.86
N GLN A 417 -1.96 -6.54 -6.50
CA GLN A 417 -1.59 -5.48 -5.55
C GLN A 417 -2.15 -4.09 -5.89
N GLN A 418 -2.12 -3.69 -7.15
CA GLN A 418 -2.55 -2.35 -7.57
C GLN A 418 -3.98 -2.31 -8.14
N MET A 419 -4.57 -3.47 -8.45
CA MET A 419 -5.87 -3.55 -9.11
C MET A 419 -7.01 -2.90 -8.31
N PRO A 420 -7.10 -3.06 -6.96
CA PRO A 420 -8.13 -2.40 -6.18
C PRO A 420 -8.11 -0.86 -6.31
N SER A 421 -6.92 -0.25 -6.33
CA SER A 421 -6.78 1.21 -6.49
C SER A 421 -7.28 1.69 -7.86
N LEU A 422 -7.04 0.91 -8.92
CA LEU A 422 -7.54 1.20 -10.26
C LEU A 422 -9.07 0.99 -10.34
N ILE A 423 -9.58 -0.03 -9.68
CA ILE A 423 -11.01 -0.34 -9.63
C ILE A 423 -11.80 0.72 -8.85
N VAL A 424 -11.30 1.17 -7.70
CA VAL A 424 -11.99 2.23 -6.93
C VAL A 424 -11.99 3.55 -7.70
N GLN A 425 -10.94 3.86 -8.47
CA GLN A 425 -10.93 5.00 -9.37
C GLN A 425 -12.01 4.87 -10.45
N LEU A 426 -12.11 3.71 -11.08
CA LEU A 426 -13.13 3.45 -12.11
C LEU A 426 -14.55 3.51 -11.52
N ALA A 427 -14.73 3.05 -10.28
CA ALA A 427 -16.02 3.07 -9.59
C ALA A 427 -16.53 4.48 -9.23
N VAL A 428 -15.65 5.49 -9.22
CA VAL A 428 -15.98 6.88 -8.90
C VAL A 428 -15.78 7.84 -10.07
N HIS A 429 -15.68 7.33 -11.30
CA HIS A 429 -15.41 8.16 -12.47
C HIS A 429 -16.51 9.21 -12.73
N ASP A 430 -17.77 8.90 -12.35
CA ASP A 430 -18.93 9.80 -12.40
C ASP A 430 -18.80 11.00 -11.46
N LYS A 431 -17.99 10.87 -10.40
CA LYS A 431 -17.69 11.91 -9.41
C LYS A 431 -16.17 11.96 -9.18
N ALA A 432 -15.43 12.50 -10.15
CA ALA A 432 -13.96 12.57 -10.12
C ALA A 432 -13.41 13.23 -8.84
N GLU A 433 -14.22 14.07 -8.19
CA GLU A 433 -13.89 14.69 -6.90
C GLU A 433 -13.70 13.68 -5.76
N LEU A 434 -14.36 12.51 -5.83
CA LEU A 434 -14.24 11.46 -4.83
C LEU A 434 -13.01 10.56 -5.03
N MET A 435 -12.31 10.66 -6.19
CA MET A 435 -11.18 9.79 -6.50
C MET A 435 -10.08 9.82 -5.43
N PRO A 436 -9.62 10.99 -4.94
CA PRO A 436 -8.58 11.01 -3.90
C PRO A 436 -9.04 10.35 -2.59
N ALA A 437 -10.29 10.55 -2.19
CA ALA A 437 -10.87 9.92 -1.00
C ALA A 437 -10.96 8.38 -1.18
N ALA A 438 -11.41 7.91 -2.36
CA ALA A 438 -11.51 6.49 -2.67
C ALA A 438 -10.16 5.78 -2.66
N VAL A 439 -9.14 6.38 -3.27
CA VAL A 439 -7.78 5.85 -3.29
C VAL A 439 -7.18 5.80 -1.89
N SER A 440 -7.33 6.87 -1.11
CA SER A 440 -6.80 6.93 0.26
C SER A 440 -7.52 5.97 1.21
N LEU A 441 -8.83 5.79 1.04
CA LEU A 441 -9.60 4.77 1.76
C LEU A 441 -9.07 3.36 1.46
N ASN A 442 -8.81 3.06 0.18
CA ASN A 442 -8.22 1.78 -0.21
C ASN A 442 -6.83 1.57 0.41
N LEU A 443 -5.96 2.58 0.39
CA LEU A 443 -4.63 2.52 1.01
C LEU A 443 -4.72 2.37 2.55
N PHE A 444 -5.66 3.05 3.20
CA PHE A 444 -5.91 2.87 4.63
C PHE A 444 -6.22 1.41 4.96
N PHE A 445 -7.13 0.78 4.21
CA PHE A 445 -7.47 -0.63 4.41
C PHE A 445 -6.29 -1.57 4.10
N GLN A 446 -5.39 -1.22 3.17
CA GLN A 446 -4.14 -1.95 2.94
C GLN A 446 -3.24 -1.93 4.18
N TYR A 447 -2.96 -0.74 4.73
CA TYR A 447 -2.12 -0.59 5.92
C TYR A 447 -2.76 -1.21 7.16
N LEU A 448 -4.06 -1.00 7.36
CA LEU A 448 -4.79 -1.58 8.47
C LEU A 448 -4.77 -3.11 8.39
N GLY A 449 -5.03 -3.68 7.21
CA GLY A 449 -5.00 -5.12 6.97
C GLY A 449 -3.63 -5.73 7.27
N ALA A 450 -2.56 -5.12 6.74
CA ALA A 450 -1.20 -5.56 7.02
C ALA A 450 -0.89 -5.55 8.52
N THR A 451 -1.22 -4.47 9.22
CA THR A 451 -0.93 -4.31 10.65
C THR A 451 -1.75 -5.29 11.50
N VAL A 452 -3.07 -5.36 11.30
CA VAL A 452 -3.96 -6.23 12.07
C VAL A 452 -3.59 -7.70 11.89
N THR A 453 -3.39 -8.12 10.66
CA THR A 453 -3.08 -9.53 10.36
C THR A 453 -1.70 -9.93 10.88
N GLN A 454 -0.72 -9.02 10.82
CA GLN A 454 0.61 -9.26 11.38
C GLN A 454 0.56 -9.46 12.91
N VAL A 455 -0.27 -8.70 13.63
CA VAL A 455 -0.47 -8.89 15.07
C VAL A 455 -1.14 -10.24 15.36
N ILE A 456 -2.16 -10.62 14.57
CA ILE A 456 -2.80 -11.95 14.68
C ILE A 456 -1.75 -13.05 14.47
N GLY A 457 -0.90 -12.91 13.45
CA GLY A 457 0.23 -13.83 13.22
C GLY A 457 1.16 -13.92 14.43
N GLY A 458 1.48 -12.78 15.06
CA GLY A 458 2.29 -12.73 16.28
C GLY A 458 1.65 -13.46 17.47
N ILE A 459 0.33 -13.37 17.63
CA ILE A 459 -0.41 -14.11 18.65
C ILE A 459 -0.32 -15.63 18.39
N VAL A 460 -0.59 -16.04 17.15
CA VAL A 460 -0.51 -17.46 16.74
C VAL A 460 0.91 -17.99 16.96
N PHE A 461 1.91 -17.26 16.51
CA PHE A 461 3.33 -17.62 16.66
C PHE A 461 3.69 -17.85 18.13
N ARG A 462 3.43 -16.88 19.02
CA ARG A 462 3.77 -16.97 20.45
C ARG A 462 3.01 -18.09 21.15
N SER A 463 1.72 -18.24 20.86
CA SER A 463 0.87 -19.27 21.48
C SER A 463 1.35 -20.67 21.11
N ILE A 464 1.63 -20.92 19.82
CA ILE A 464 2.11 -22.22 19.35
C ILE A 464 3.55 -22.48 19.84
N LEU A 465 4.42 -21.50 19.76
CA LEU A 465 5.81 -21.62 20.24
C LEU A 465 5.86 -22.00 21.72
N GLY A 466 5.14 -21.24 22.57
CA GLY A 466 5.09 -21.50 24.01
C GLY A 466 4.59 -22.91 24.30
N LYS A 467 3.47 -23.32 23.67
CA LYS A 467 2.91 -24.66 23.85
C LYS A 467 3.87 -25.76 23.38
N THR A 468 4.48 -25.63 22.21
CA THR A 468 5.35 -26.68 21.67
C THR A 468 6.68 -26.79 22.43
N LEU A 469 7.22 -25.70 22.95
CA LEU A 469 8.39 -25.72 23.83
C LEU A 469 8.08 -26.40 25.17
N ASP A 470 6.91 -26.14 25.75
CA ASP A 470 6.42 -26.80 26.98
C ASP A 470 6.19 -28.30 26.75
N ASP A 471 5.56 -28.70 25.64
CA ASP A 471 5.36 -30.08 25.23
C ASP A 471 6.68 -30.86 25.10
N HIS A 472 7.77 -30.19 24.76
CA HIS A 472 9.13 -30.76 24.73
C HIS A 472 9.86 -30.71 26.08
N GLY A 473 9.19 -30.29 27.15
CA GLY A 473 9.69 -30.31 28.52
C GLY A 473 10.68 -29.21 28.87
N LEU A 474 10.66 -28.09 28.14
CA LEU A 474 11.46 -26.91 28.49
C LEU A 474 10.84 -26.18 29.70
N SER A 475 11.68 -25.76 30.64
CA SER A 475 11.24 -24.98 31.78
C SER A 475 10.81 -23.55 31.37
N ALA A 476 9.95 -22.93 32.19
CA ALA A 476 9.50 -21.55 31.93
C ALA A 476 10.67 -20.56 31.80
N THR A 477 11.76 -20.76 32.56
CA THR A 477 12.99 -19.94 32.46
C THR A 477 13.71 -20.14 31.13
N GLN A 478 13.76 -21.37 30.61
CA GLN A 478 14.34 -21.67 29.29
C GLN A 478 13.50 -21.08 28.16
N ILE A 479 12.18 -21.18 28.25
CA ILE A 479 11.24 -20.59 27.28
C ILE A 479 11.39 -19.06 27.28
N ALA A 480 11.47 -18.43 28.45
CA ALA A 480 11.69 -16.97 28.55
C ALA A 480 13.03 -16.54 27.94
N LEU A 481 14.11 -17.29 28.19
CA LEU A 481 15.44 -17.02 27.61
C LEU A 481 15.40 -17.12 26.07
N LEU A 482 14.80 -18.18 25.53
CA LEU A 482 14.68 -18.37 24.08
C LEU A 482 13.79 -17.32 23.43
N SER A 483 12.70 -16.93 24.08
CA SER A 483 11.82 -15.86 23.59
C SER A 483 12.49 -14.49 23.59
N ALA A 484 13.38 -14.21 24.53
CA ALA A 484 14.15 -12.96 24.61
C ALA A 484 15.32 -12.91 23.62
N ALA A 485 15.80 -14.06 23.15
CA ALA A 485 16.99 -14.18 22.29
C ALA A 485 16.78 -13.57 20.88
N GLY A 486 15.54 -13.49 20.42
CA GLY A 486 15.22 -13.17 19.04
C GLY A 486 15.55 -14.31 18.07
N THR A 487 14.89 -14.32 16.93
CA THR A 487 14.96 -15.45 15.97
C THR A 487 16.35 -15.70 15.38
N ALA A 488 17.12 -14.62 15.16
CA ALA A 488 18.45 -14.71 14.56
C ALA A 488 19.49 -15.45 15.46
N ASN A 489 19.34 -15.38 16.78
CA ASN A 489 20.34 -15.90 17.75
C ASN A 489 19.92 -17.23 18.38
N ILE A 490 18.79 -17.80 17.98
CA ILE A 490 18.20 -19.00 18.60
C ILE A 490 19.16 -20.18 18.60
N ARG A 491 19.85 -20.44 17.49
CA ARG A 491 20.78 -21.55 17.36
C ARG A 491 22.00 -21.37 18.27
N GLU A 492 22.55 -20.16 18.32
CA GLU A 492 23.71 -19.84 19.13
C GLU A 492 23.40 -20.00 20.62
N ILE A 493 22.30 -19.38 21.08
CA ILE A 493 21.88 -19.44 22.48
C ILE A 493 21.50 -20.85 22.90
N THR A 494 20.80 -21.58 22.02
CA THR A 494 20.44 -22.97 22.32
C THR A 494 21.66 -23.88 22.40
N ASN A 495 22.64 -23.74 21.47
CA ASN A 495 23.87 -24.52 21.49
C ASN A 495 24.75 -24.18 22.72
N ALA A 496 24.81 -22.91 23.12
CA ALA A 496 25.60 -22.49 24.27
C ALA A 496 25.02 -22.98 25.59
N ASN A 497 23.70 -22.96 25.75
CA ASN A 497 23.07 -23.25 27.04
C ASN A 497 22.41 -24.64 27.11
N PHE A 498 21.87 -25.15 26.00
CA PHE A 498 21.05 -26.38 25.97
C PHE A 498 21.27 -27.20 24.67
N PRO A 499 22.51 -27.65 24.36
CA PRO A 499 22.81 -28.26 23.05
C PRO A 499 21.94 -29.48 22.71
N ARG A 500 21.50 -30.23 23.73
CA ARG A 500 20.61 -31.38 23.53
C ARG A 500 19.18 -31.01 23.12
N LEU A 501 18.77 -29.76 23.35
CA LEU A 501 17.42 -29.25 23.04
C LEU A 501 17.36 -28.52 21.70
N LEU A 502 18.46 -28.46 20.94
CA LEU A 502 18.49 -27.74 19.65
C LEU A 502 17.42 -28.25 18.69
N ARG A 503 17.32 -29.56 18.54
CA ARG A 503 16.34 -30.17 17.65
C ARG A 503 14.89 -29.88 18.06
N PRO A 504 14.46 -30.14 19.32
CA PRO A 504 13.14 -29.74 19.79
C PRO A 504 12.82 -28.25 19.62
N VAL A 505 13.80 -27.38 19.87
CA VAL A 505 13.64 -25.92 19.72
C VAL A 505 13.39 -25.57 18.25
N LEU A 506 14.18 -26.09 17.31
CA LEU A 506 14.01 -25.82 15.89
C LEU A 506 12.68 -26.37 15.35
N GLU A 507 12.26 -27.54 15.80
CA GLU A 507 10.94 -28.12 15.46
C GLU A 507 9.80 -27.24 16.00
N SER A 508 9.93 -26.70 17.21
CA SER A 508 8.96 -25.77 17.82
C SER A 508 8.88 -24.45 17.06
N TYR A 509 10.00 -23.86 16.69
CA TYR A 509 10.03 -22.63 15.87
C TYR A 509 9.47 -22.86 14.48
N ASN A 510 9.83 -23.97 13.83
CA ASN A 510 9.25 -24.34 12.54
C ASN A 510 7.72 -24.45 12.63
N LYS A 511 7.22 -25.19 13.64
CA LYS A 511 5.79 -25.36 13.87
C LYS A 511 5.08 -24.03 14.11
N ALA A 512 5.67 -23.16 14.93
CA ALA A 512 5.11 -21.85 15.24
C ALA A 512 5.03 -20.96 14.01
N ILE A 513 6.13 -20.88 13.22
CA ILE A 513 6.17 -20.05 12.01
C ILE A 513 5.23 -20.60 10.93
N THR A 514 5.27 -21.89 10.65
CA THR A 514 4.39 -22.49 9.63
C THR A 514 2.91 -22.36 10.00
N SER A 515 2.59 -22.32 11.30
CA SER A 515 1.22 -22.06 11.78
C SER A 515 0.74 -20.64 11.46
N THR A 516 1.62 -19.64 11.35
CA THR A 516 1.21 -18.29 10.93
C THR A 516 0.80 -18.23 9.46
N PHE A 517 1.33 -19.11 8.62
CA PHE A 517 0.95 -19.17 7.21
C PHE A 517 -0.51 -19.63 6.99
N PHE A 518 -1.13 -20.34 7.94
CA PHE A 518 -2.57 -20.61 7.89
C PHE A 518 -3.41 -19.34 8.02
N VAL A 519 -2.91 -18.31 8.75
CA VAL A 519 -3.56 -16.99 8.79
C VAL A 519 -3.50 -16.34 7.41
N ALA A 520 -2.36 -16.46 6.72
CA ALA A 520 -2.20 -15.97 5.35
C ALA A 520 -3.12 -16.72 4.37
N VAL A 521 -3.29 -18.03 4.50
CA VAL A 521 -4.26 -18.84 3.72
C VAL A 521 -5.68 -18.33 3.95
N GLY A 522 -6.08 -18.12 5.21
CA GLY A 522 -7.42 -17.63 5.56
C GLY A 522 -7.70 -16.24 4.98
N THR A 523 -6.75 -15.31 5.12
CA THR A 523 -6.92 -13.94 4.60
C THR A 523 -6.90 -13.89 3.07
N THR A 524 -6.06 -14.66 2.39
CA THR A 524 -6.09 -14.74 0.92
C THR A 524 -7.36 -15.38 0.40
N SER A 525 -7.88 -16.40 1.08
CA SER A 525 -9.17 -17.01 0.74
C SER A 525 -10.31 -16.00 0.89
N ALA A 526 -10.29 -15.19 1.96
CA ALA A 526 -11.25 -14.13 2.14
C ALA A 526 -11.13 -13.05 1.04
N ALA A 527 -9.91 -12.66 0.65
CA ALA A 527 -9.69 -11.76 -0.48
C ALA A 527 -10.30 -12.31 -1.77
N PHE A 528 -10.09 -13.60 -2.06
CA PHE A 528 -10.70 -14.26 -3.21
C PHE A 528 -12.24 -14.19 -3.18
N CYS A 529 -12.86 -14.40 -2.01
CA CYS A 529 -14.30 -14.25 -1.84
C CYS A 529 -14.78 -12.81 -2.08
N PHE A 530 -14.06 -11.80 -1.56
CA PHE A 530 -14.42 -10.40 -1.79
C PHE A 530 -14.31 -9.98 -3.27
N ALA A 531 -13.47 -10.63 -4.07
CA ALA A 531 -13.36 -10.38 -5.50
C ALA A 531 -14.70 -10.58 -6.26
N PHE A 532 -15.57 -11.51 -5.81
CA PHE A 532 -16.90 -11.73 -6.42
C PHE A 532 -17.86 -10.55 -6.23
N GLY A 533 -17.63 -9.72 -5.22
CA GLY A 533 -18.46 -8.54 -4.96
C GLY A 533 -18.16 -7.37 -5.89
N VAL A 534 -17.01 -7.37 -6.55
CA VAL A 534 -16.55 -6.30 -7.43
C VAL A 534 -17.25 -6.42 -8.79
N LYS A 535 -17.93 -5.35 -9.24
CA LYS A 535 -18.58 -5.32 -10.56
C LYS A 535 -17.56 -5.42 -11.69
N TRP A 536 -17.90 -6.16 -12.72
CA TRP A 536 -17.12 -6.24 -13.95
C TRP A 536 -17.39 -5.01 -14.81
N THR A 537 -16.42 -4.10 -14.88
CA THR A 537 -16.51 -2.85 -15.65
C THR A 537 -15.37 -2.81 -16.66
N ARG A 538 -15.68 -2.52 -17.92
CA ARG A 538 -14.67 -2.33 -18.97
C ARG A 538 -13.92 -1.02 -18.75
N ILE A 539 -12.61 -1.05 -18.94
CA ILE A 539 -11.73 0.13 -18.77
C ILE A 539 -12.08 1.22 -19.79
N HIS A 540 -12.50 0.82 -21.01
CA HIS A 540 -12.85 1.74 -22.10
C HIS A 540 -14.35 2.07 -22.22
N ALA A 541 -15.24 1.43 -21.46
CA ALA A 541 -16.68 1.71 -21.50
C ALA A 541 -17.07 3.08 -20.91
N VAL A 542 -16.13 3.77 -20.27
CA VAL A 542 -16.32 5.09 -19.67
C VAL A 542 -16.39 6.22 -20.73
N LYS A 543 -16.12 5.92 -22.01
CA LYS A 543 -16.06 6.92 -23.08
C LYS A 543 -17.36 7.21 -23.82
N SER A 544 -18.44 6.47 -23.61
CA SER A 544 -19.69 6.67 -24.37
C SER A 544 -20.89 7.00 -23.48
N THR A 545 -20.88 8.16 -22.86
CA THR A 545 -22.12 8.85 -22.48
C THR A 545 -22.36 10.01 -23.44
N ASP A 546 -22.24 9.76 -24.76
CA ASP A 546 -22.90 10.55 -25.75
C ASP A 546 -24.30 9.91 -25.97
N PRO A 547 -25.40 10.64 -25.71
CA PRO A 547 -26.75 10.11 -25.90
C PRO A 547 -27.04 9.70 -27.34
N GLU A 548 -26.27 10.18 -28.30
CA GLU A 548 -26.42 9.86 -29.72
C GLU A 548 -25.85 8.49 -30.15
N ALA A 549 -24.95 7.91 -29.34
CA ALA A 549 -24.35 6.60 -29.64
C ALA A 549 -25.25 5.42 -29.25
N GLU A 550 -26.18 5.58 -28.31
CA GLU A 550 -27.15 4.54 -27.93
C GLU A 550 -28.26 4.32 -29.00
N GLU A 551 -28.57 5.34 -29.83
CA GLU A 551 -29.58 5.18 -30.90
C GLU A 551 -29.06 4.41 -32.12
N VAL A 552 -27.76 4.30 -32.31
CA VAL A 552 -27.16 3.61 -33.47
C VAL A 552 -26.94 2.11 -33.20
N GLU A 553 -26.79 1.67 -31.95
CA GLU A 553 -26.68 0.24 -31.61
C GLU A 553 -28.04 -0.48 -31.46
N GLN A 554 -29.17 0.25 -31.47
CA GLN A 554 -30.53 -0.33 -31.44
C GLN A 554 -31.23 -0.39 -32.81
N LYS A 555 -30.54 -0.01 -33.88
CA LYS A 555 -31.02 -0.19 -35.27
C LYS A 555 -30.13 -1.21 -35.98
#